data_661b74f839cd91929eff5f3e90ed32df
#
_entry.id   661b74f839cd91929eff5f3e90ed32df
#
_cell.length_a   1.000
_cell.length_b   1.000
_cell.length_c   1.000
_cell.angle_alpha   90.00
_cell.angle_beta   90.00
_cell.angle_gamma   90.00
#
_symmetry.space_group_name_H-M   'P 1'
#
loop_
_entity.id
_entity.type
_entity.pdbx_description
1 polymer ?
#
loop_
_entity_poly.entity_id
_entity_poly.type
_entity_poly.pdbx_seq_one_letter_code
_entity_poly.pdbx_strand_id
1 'polypeptide(L)'
;GFQNGVVASLTASKMSHKKIRSLSAHCKQSLIETDFLNHNIHIHRKAHEWYSADHGELLYRNDGFIEEVSTTSIEPLYAELEHFLQCVRGKEKPAVGGLQASRALHLADLIEKAVSMPSEDILLGKGI
;
A
#
# COMPACT_ATOMS: atom_id res chain seq x y z
N GLY A 1 14.83 0.81 -4.06
CA GLY A 1 14.63 0.98 -2.60
C GLY A 1 14.72 2.45 -2.19
N PHE A 2 14.20 2.76 -1.05
CA PHE A 2 14.27 4.10 -0.47
C PHE A 2 15.54 4.26 0.37
N GLN A 3 15.98 5.51 0.60
CA GLN A 3 17.19 5.81 1.40
C GLN A 3 17.13 5.28 2.85
N ASN A 4 15.94 5.11 3.40
CA ASN A 4 15.70 4.55 4.73
C ASN A 4 15.64 3.02 4.77
N GLY A 5 15.99 2.33 3.67
CA GLY A 5 15.98 0.87 3.56
C GLY A 5 14.62 0.24 3.26
N VAL A 6 13.57 1.03 3.10
CA VAL A 6 12.26 0.52 2.68
C VAL A 6 12.32 0.05 1.23
N VAL A 7 11.73 -1.10 0.94
CA VAL A 7 11.57 -1.63 -0.42
C VAL A 7 10.10 -1.60 -0.78
N ALA A 8 9.79 -1.06 -1.96
CA ALA A 8 8.45 -1.13 -2.54
C ALA A 8 8.47 -2.00 -3.80
N SER A 9 7.47 -2.85 -3.94
CA SER A 9 7.17 -3.59 -5.15
C SER A 9 5.86 -3.07 -5.71
N LEU A 10 5.88 -2.70 -6.98
CA LEU A 10 4.73 -2.16 -7.69
C LEU A 10 4.38 -3.08 -8.83
N THR A 11 3.12 -3.51 -8.89
CA THR A 11 2.63 -4.39 -9.95
C THR A 11 1.43 -3.73 -10.61
N ALA A 12 1.48 -3.57 -11.93
CA ALA A 12 0.38 -3.11 -12.75
C ALA A 12 0.15 -4.09 -13.91
N SER A 13 -1.08 -4.51 -14.13
CA SER A 13 -1.43 -5.43 -15.22
C SER A 13 -2.73 -5.00 -15.87
N LYS A 14 -2.71 -4.96 -17.22
CA LYS A 14 -3.90 -4.78 -18.06
C LYS A 14 -4.54 -6.10 -18.47
N MET A 15 -3.83 -7.23 -18.27
CA MET A 15 -4.24 -8.58 -18.67
C MET A 15 -4.98 -9.35 -17.58
N SER A 16 -5.15 -8.77 -16.42
CA SER A 16 -5.85 -9.40 -15.30
C SER A 16 -7.35 -9.45 -15.58
N HIS A 17 -7.95 -10.64 -15.48
CA HIS A 17 -9.41 -10.82 -15.56
C HIS A 17 -10.15 -10.23 -14.35
N LYS A 18 -9.43 -9.94 -13.27
CA LYS A 18 -9.98 -9.34 -12.04
C LYS A 18 -9.36 -7.97 -11.82
N LYS A 19 -10.21 -6.97 -11.58
CA LYS A 19 -9.74 -5.66 -11.16
C LYS A 19 -9.20 -5.75 -9.73
N ILE A 20 -7.94 -5.37 -9.53
CA ILE A 20 -7.29 -5.40 -8.22
C ILE A 20 -6.72 -4.01 -7.95
N ARG A 21 -7.01 -3.46 -6.78
CA ARG A 21 -6.40 -2.24 -6.25
C ARG A 21 -6.11 -2.45 -4.77
N SER A 22 -4.91 -2.88 -4.46
CA SER A 22 -4.52 -3.19 -3.09
C SER A 22 -3.16 -2.60 -2.75
N LEU A 23 -2.94 -2.40 -1.46
CA LEU A 23 -1.66 -2.03 -0.88
C LEU A 23 -1.40 -2.96 0.30
N SER A 24 -0.21 -3.55 0.34
CA SER A 24 0.28 -4.31 1.50
C SER A 24 1.52 -3.63 2.06
N ALA A 25 1.50 -3.33 3.36
CA ALA A 25 2.63 -2.72 4.06
C ALA A 25 3.12 -3.65 5.16
N HIS A 26 4.33 -4.19 4.98
CA HIS A 26 4.99 -5.03 5.96
C HIS A 26 5.75 -4.16 6.97
N CYS A 27 5.25 -4.11 8.19
CA CYS A 27 5.86 -3.42 9.32
C CYS A 27 6.58 -4.42 10.24
N LYS A 28 7.35 -3.92 11.22
CA LYS A 28 8.08 -4.80 12.16
C LYS A 28 7.17 -5.74 12.96
N GLN A 29 5.97 -5.29 13.34
CA GLN A 29 5.06 -6.03 14.23
C GLN A 29 3.67 -6.25 13.64
N SER A 30 3.45 -5.84 12.38
CA SER A 30 2.15 -5.96 11.72
C SER A 30 2.30 -6.03 10.22
N LEU A 31 1.31 -6.62 9.57
CA LEU A 31 1.04 -6.50 8.15
C LEU A 31 -0.27 -5.73 7.98
N ILE A 32 -0.26 -4.67 7.20
CA ILE A 32 -1.44 -3.89 6.87
C ILE A 32 -1.80 -4.20 5.42
N GLU A 33 -3.00 -4.66 5.19
CA GLU A 33 -3.53 -4.92 3.85
C GLU A 33 -4.75 -4.03 3.61
N THR A 34 -4.74 -3.32 2.51
CA THR A 34 -5.81 -2.40 2.12
C THR A 34 -6.36 -2.81 0.76
N ASP A 35 -7.66 -3.01 0.67
CA ASP A 35 -8.39 -3.17 -0.59
C ASP A 35 -9.16 -1.88 -0.89
N PHE A 36 -8.68 -1.14 -1.89
CA PHE A 36 -9.30 0.12 -2.29
C PHE A 36 -10.60 -0.04 -3.09
N LEU A 37 -10.92 -1.26 -3.55
CA LEU A 37 -12.16 -1.52 -4.27
C LEU A 37 -13.32 -1.78 -3.30
N ASN A 38 -13.02 -2.53 -2.23
CA ASN A 38 -14.00 -2.92 -1.22
C ASN A 38 -13.96 -2.03 0.02
N HIS A 39 -13.04 -1.04 0.06
CA HIS A 39 -12.84 -0.12 1.19
C HIS A 39 -12.54 -0.84 2.51
N ASN A 40 -11.82 -1.97 2.45
CA ASN A 40 -11.45 -2.77 3.62
C ASN A 40 -9.98 -2.58 3.97
N ILE A 41 -9.71 -2.54 5.26
CA ILE A 41 -8.34 -2.53 5.81
C ILE A 41 -8.25 -3.66 6.83
N HIS A 42 -7.29 -4.56 6.63
CA HIS A 42 -6.97 -5.63 7.56
C HIS A 42 -5.59 -5.38 8.17
N ILE A 43 -5.52 -5.38 9.49
CA ILE A 43 -4.27 -5.22 10.23
C ILE A 43 -3.98 -6.54 10.93
N HIS A 44 -3.02 -7.30 10.40
CA HIS A 44 -2.52 -8.53 10.99
C HIS A 44 -1.45 -8.16 12.01
N ARG A 45 -1.73 -8.35 13.29
CA ARG A 45 -0.76 -8.09 14.36
C ARG A 45 -0.09 -9.38 14.78
N LYS A 46 1.23 -9.34 14.97
CA LYS A 46 1.93 -10.44 15.61
C LYS A 46 1.47 -10.53 17.06
N ALA A 47 1.04 -11.71 17.46
CA ALA A 47 0.86 -12.01 18.87
C ALA A 47 2.21 -12.26 19.53
N HIS A 48 2.21 -12.27 20.87
CA HIS A 48 3.35 -12.73 21.63
C HIS A 48 3.54 -14.24 21.39
N GLU A 49 4.75 -14.60 21.03
CA GLU A 49 5.15 -15.99 20.95
C GLU A 49 5.29 -16.51 22.39
N TRP A 50 4.41 -17.42 22.81
CA TRP A 50 4.52 -18.11 24.06
C TRP A 50 5.07 -19.50 23.80
N TYR A 51 6.20 -19.81 24.42
CA TYR A 51 6.70 -21.17 24.51
C TYR A 51 6.19 -21.76 25.81
N SER A 52 5.24 -22.67 25.73
CA SER A 52 4.82 -23.49 26.87
C SER A 52 5.47 -24.85 26.74
N ALA A 53 6.29 -25.25 27.72
CA ALA A 53 6.79 -26.59 27.85
C ALA A 53 5.84 -27.35 28.78
N ASP A 54 4.89 -28.08 28.24
CA ASP A 54 4.07 -29.00 28.99
C ASP A 54 4.45 -30.43 28.58
N HIS A 55 4.87 -31.25 29.55
CA HIS A 55 5.25 -32.65 29.39
C HIS A 55 6.34 -32.96 28.34
N GLY A 56 7.25 -32.00 28.07
CA GLY A 56 8.41 -32.19 27.17
C GLY A 56 8.12 -31.95 25.69
N GLU A 57 6.94 -31.55 25.31
CA GLU A 57 6.61 -31.05 23.98
C GLU A 57 6.62 -29.52 23.93
N LEU A 58 7.35 -28.96 22.97
CA LEU A 58 7.34 -27.51 22.68
C LEU A 58 6.07 -27.21 21.85
N LEU A 59 5.04 -26.69 22.51
CA LEU A 59 3.86 -26.17 21.81
C LEU A 59 4.16 -24.72 21.33
N TYR A 60 4.28 -24.56 20.03
CA TYR A 60 4.32 -23.24 19.37
C TYR A 60 2.87 -22.76 19.16
N ARG A 61 2.50 -21.70 19.84
CA ARG A 61 1.20 -21.04 19.63
C ARG A 61 1.42 -19.65 19.09
N ASN A 62 0.92 -19.40 17.89
CA ASN A 62 0.90 -18.11 17.24
C ASN A 62 -0.54 -17.55 17.30
N ASP A 63 -0.83 -16.79 18.34
CA ASP A 63 -2.15 -16.16 18.54
C ASP A 63 -2.20 -14.79 17.85
N GLY A 64 -1.84 -14.70 16.54
CA GLY A 64 -2.05 -13.51 15.75
C GLY A 64 -3.53 -13.16 15.66
N PHE A 65 -3.87 -11.88 15.75
CA PHE A 65 -5.23 -11.43 15.53
C PHE A 65 -5.29 -10.47 14.33
N ILE A 66 -6.43 -10.52 13.64
CA ILE A 66 -6.74 -9.65 12.52
C ILE A 66 -7.75 -8.63 13.02
N GLU A 67 -7.36 -7.38 12.94
CA GLU A 67 -8.22 -6.24 13.19
C GLU A 67 -8.78 -5.77 11.85
N GLU A 68 -10.09 -5.81 11.69
CA GLU A 68 -10.77 -5.30 10.52
C GLU A 68 -11.22 -3.87 10.81
N VAL A 69 -10.72 -2.92 10.01
CA VAL A 69 -11.08 -1.52 10.11
C VAL A 69 -12.10 -1.21 9.01
N SER A 70 -13.35 -1.05 9.42
CA SER A 70 -14.40 -0.61 8.51
C SER A 70 -14.24 0.88 8.22
N THR A 71 -14.12 1.23 6.95
CA THR A 71 -14.12 2.62 6.51
C THR A 71 -15.51 3.04 6.08
N THR A 72 -15.88 4.29 6.34
CA THR A 72 -17.12 4.86 5.82
C THR A 72 -17.05 4.90 4.29
N SER A 73 -18.02 4.29 3.63
CA SER A 73 -18.10 4.30 2.16
C SER A 73 -18.59 5.68 1.69
N ILE A 74 -17.66 6.64 1.63
CA ILE A 74 -17.88 7.92 0.96
C ILE A 74 -17.38 7.75 -0.48
N GLU A 75 -18.17 8.20 -1.44
CA GLU A 75 -17.75 8.19 -2.83
C GLU A 75 -16.45 9.01 -2.99
N PRO A 76 -15.35 8.43 -3.53
CA PRO A 76 -14.03 9.07 -3.50
C PRO A 76 -13.99 10.43 -4.20
N LEU A 77 -14.66 10.58 -5.34
CA LEU A 77 -14.70 11.83 -6.10
C LEU A 77 -15.42 12.93 -5.29
N TYR A 78 -16.51 12.57 -4.61
CA TYR A 78 -17.22 13.50 -3.74
C TYR A 78 -16.32 14.00 -2.61
N ALA A 79 -15.61 13.08 -1.93
CA ALA A 79 -14.68 13.43 -0.86
C ALA A 79 -13.56 14.35 -1.34
N GLU A 80 -13.01 14.08 -2.52
CA GLU A 80 -11.96 14.90 -3.15
C GLU A 80 -12.46 16.31 -3.45
N LEU A 81 -13.63 16.46 -4.07
CA LEU A 81 -14.22 17.75 -4.40
C LEU A 81 -14.60 18.55 -3.15
N GLU A 82 -15.17 17.90 -2.13
CA GLU A 82 -15.50 18.56 -0.85
C GLU A 82 -14.23 19.07 -0.17
N HIS A 83 -13.18 18.24 -0.08
CA HIS A 83 -11.90 18.66 0.48
C HIS A 83 -11.28 19.83 -0.31
N PHE A 84 -11.32 19.78 -1.64
CA PHE A 84 -10.85 20.87 -2.49
C PHE A 84 -11.59 22.18 -2.18
N LEU A 85 -12.93 22.15 -2.05
CA LEU A 85 -13.72 23.33 -1.73
C LEU A 85 -13.39 23.87 -0.32
N GLN A 86 -13.14 23.00 0.65
CA GLN A 86 -12.73 23.44 2.00
C GLN A 86 -11.34 24.11 1.97
N CYS A 87 -10.41 23.59 1.15
CA CYS A 87 -9.11 24.22 0.94
C CYS A 87 -9.23 25.60 0.27
N VAL A 88 -10.05 25.73 -0.78
CA VAL A 88 -10.31 27.02 -1.45
C VAL A 88 -10.91 28.05 -0.49
N ARG A 89 -11.79 27.63 0.41
CA ARG A 89 -12.39 28.49 1.45
C ARG A 89 -11.42 28.82 2.60
N GLY A 90 -10.19 28.27 2.56
CA GLY A 90 -9.19 28.49 3.63
C GLY A 90 -9.48 27.76 4.94
N LYS A 91 -10.42 26.82 4.95
CA LYS A 91 -10.79 26.04 6.15
C LYS A 91 -9.86 24.85 6.39
N GLU A 92 -9.28 24.31 5.32
CA GLU A 92 -8.37 23.16 5.36
C GLU A 92 -7.12 23.43 4.52
N LYS A 93 -6.09 22.64 4.76
CA LYS A 93 -4.90 22.60 3.90
C LYS A 93 -4.96 21.37 3.00
N PRO A 94 -4.45 21.46 1.76
CA PRO A 94 -4.41 20.31 0.87
C PRO A 94 -3.69 19.12 1.51
N ALA A 95 -4.36 17.99 1.61
CA ALA A 95 -3.76 16.74 2.11
C ALA A 95 -2.63 16.27 1.15
N VAL A 96 -2.82 16.47 -0.14
CA VAL A 96 -1.81 16.25 -1.17
C VAL A 96 -1.59 17.55 -1.92
N GLY A 97 -0.43 18.15 -1.73
CA GLY A 97 -0.04 19.38 -2.43
C GLY A 97 0.56 19.07 -3.81
N GLY A 98 0.77 20.14 -4.62
CA GLY A 98 1.27 20.02 -5.98
C GLY A 98 2.60 19.28 -6.10
N LEU A 99 3.52 19.46 -5.16
CA LEU A 99 4.80 18.75 -5.16
C LEU A 99 4.63 17.23 -4.97
N GLN A 100 3.77 16.80 -4.05
CA GLN A 100 3.47 15.39 -3.83
C GLN A 100 2.78 14.78 -5.05
N ALA A 101 1.80 15.47 -5.62
CA ALA A 101 1.11 15.04 -6.83
C ALA A 101 2.08 14.91 -8.02
N SER A 102 2.98 15.90 -8.22
CA SER A 102 4.01 15.86 -9.27
C SER A 102 4.94 14.65 -9.11
N ARG A 103 5.36 14.33 -7.88
CA ARG A 103 6.20 13.14 -7.60
C ARG A 103 5.47 11.84 -7.91
N ALA A 104 4.18 11.74 -7.59
CA ALA A 104 3.37 10.57 -7.91
C ALA A 104 3.24 10.37 -9.43
N LEU A 105 2.97 11.44 -10.18
CA LEU A 105 2.91 11.41 -11.64
C LEU A 105 4.26 11.04 -12.27
N HIS A 106 5.36 11.58 -11.75
CA HIS A 106 6.70 11.23 -12.21
C HIS A 106 6.99 9.73 -12.00
N LEU A 107 6.62 9.18 -10.85
CA LEU A 107 6.76 7.74 -10.60
C LEU A 107 5.91 6.91 -11.58
N ALA A 108 4.68 7.33 -11.86
CA ALA A 108 3.81 6.65 -12.84
C ALA A 108 4.44 6.66 -14.24
N ASP A 109 5.01 7.78 -14.69
CA ASP A 109 5.71 7.91 -15.97
C ASP A 109 6.94 6.97 -16.03
N LEU A 110 7.71 6.87 -14.95
CA LEU A 110 8.85 5.95 -14.87
C LEU A 110 8.41 4.48 -14.98
N ILE A 111 7.31 4.11 -14.33
CA ILE A 111 6.75 2.76 -14.40
C ILE A 111 6.28 2.46 -15.83
N GLU A 112 5.57 3.37 -16.47
CA GLU A 112 5.08 3.21 -17.84
C GLU A 112 6.23 3.04 -18.84
N LYS A 113 7.27 3.84 -18.71
CA LYS A 113 8.49 3.71 -19.50
C LYS A 113 9.18 2.37 -19.29
N ALA A 114 9.31 1.91 -18.04
CA ALA A 114 9.93 0.63 -17.72
C ALA A 114 9.14 -0.56 -18.31
N VAL A 115 7.82 -0.52 -18.29
CA VAL A 115 6.96 -1.56 -18.89
C VAL A 115 7.06 -1.58 -20.43
N SER A 116 7.31 -0.41 -21.03
CA SER A 116 7.42 -0.28 -22.49
C SER A 116 8.81 -0.63 -23.05
N MET A 117 9.81 -0.84 -22.17
CA MET A 117 11.16 -1.23 -22.58
C MET A 117 11.24 -2.71 -22.97
N PRO A 118 12.01 -3.06 -24.02
CA PRO A 118 12.34 -4.45 -24.31
C PRO A 118 13.03 -5.12 -23.12
N SER A 119 12.72 -6.39 -22.87
CA SER A 119 13.25 -7.17 -21.74
C SER A 119 14.78 -7.22 -21.68
N GLU A 120 15.47 -7.12 -22.82
CA GLU A 120 16.92 -7.11 -22.93
C GLU A 120 17.56 -5.85 -22.34
N ASP A 121 16.94 -4.70 -22.50
CA ASP A 121 17.46 -3.43 -21.97
C ASP A 121 17.29 -3.31 -20.44
N ILE A 122 16.27 -3.95 -19.88
CA ILE A 122 16.03 -4.01 -18.43
C ILE A 122 17.13 -4.81 -17.73
N LEU A 123 17.57 -5.94 -18.34
CA LEU A 123 18.64 -6.81 -17.80
C LEU A 123 20.02 -6.15 -17.85
N LEU A 124 20.25 -5.22 -18.77
CA LEU A 124 21.52 -4.52 -18.95
C LEU A 124 21.61 -3.20 -18.15
N GLY A 125 20.58 -2.82 -17.41
CA GLY A 125 20.57 -1.58 -16.61
C GLY A 125 20.70 -0.29 -17.45
N LYS A 126 20.42 -0.37 -18.74
CA LYS A 126 20.49 0.78 -19.66
C LYS A 126 19.14 1.49 -19.64
N GLY A 127 18.99 2.48 -18.78
CA GLY A 127 17.82 3.36 -18.89
C GLY A 127 17.17 3.84 -17.57
N ILE A 128 17.88 3.81 -16.45
CA ILE A 128 17.46 4.47 -15.21
C ILE A 128 18.50 5.51 -14.81
#